data_f211c562d6f9412b54503b8afef8529d
#
_entry.id   f211c562d6f9412b54503b8afef8529d
#
_cell.length_a   1.000
_cell.length_b   1.000
_cell.length_c   1.000
_cell.angle_alpha   90.00
_cell.angle_beta   90.00
_cell.angle_gamma   90.00
#
_symmetry.space_group_name_H-M   'P 1'
#
loop_
_entity.id
_entity.type
_entity.pdbx_description
1 polymer ?
#
loop_
_entity_poly.entity_id
_entity_poly.type
_entity_poly.pdbx_seq_one_letter_code
_entity_poly.pdbx_strand_id
1 'polypeptide(L)'
;MSLNNRGFMMAELMITSVVIMISIVSLYTGFNKIYTNYKVRNSYDDSNLLYGTKLIKDFLIDQNKINLLIKNNKDYINISLCNLNFECVGDESTYYNDIKRIYDINNIYFLTYKMNNVKINDNSFLSDYIDYLRKDSNMDKSDYRNGYRIIVETKDNRYSTLGLISNY
;
A
#
# COMPACT_ATOMS: atom_id res chain seq x y z
N MET A 1 43.28 54.07 -4.15
CA MET A 1 43.08 52.70 -3.58
C MET A 1 41.90 52.09 -4.34
N SER A 2 42.16 51.27 -5.37
CA SER A 2 41.07 50.55 -6.05
C SER A 2 40.79 49.29 -5.23
N LEU A 3 39.67 49.27 -4.54
CA LEU A 3 39.18 48.11 -3.84
C LEU A 3 38.95 46.98 -4.84
N ASN A 4 39.55 45.85 -4.51
CA ASN A 4 39.60 44.66 -5.35
C ASN A 4 38.21 44.02 -5.46
N ASN A 5 37.34 44.53 -6.35
CA ASN A 5 35.96 44.07 -6.59
C ASN A 5 35.89 42.61 -7.09
N ARG A 6 37.03 42.02 -7.48
CA ARG A 6 37.05 40.64 -8.00
C ARG A 6 36.81 39.58 -6.93
N GLY A 7 37.23 39.81 -5.67
CA GLY A 7 36.98 38.88 -4.58
C GLY A 7 35.53 38.88 -4.11
N PHE A 8 34.87 40.01 -4.19
CA PHE A 8 33.48 40.15 -3.81
C PHE A 8 32.55 39.43 -4.82
N MET A 9 32.83 39.59 -6.10
CA MET A 9 32.10 38.87 -7.18
C MET A 9 32.19 37.35 -7.06
N MET A 10 33.33 36.83 -6.62
CA MET A 10 33.50 35.37 -6.49
C MET A 10 32.72 34.80 -5.31
N ALA A 11 32.67 35.51 -4.19
CA ALA A 11 31.87 35.13 -3.04
C ALA A 11 30.36 35.19 -3.34
N GLU A 12 29.91 36.17 -4.09
CA GLU A 12 28.53 36.34 -4.50
C GLU A 12 28.06 35.21 -5.45
N LEU A 13 28.92 34.83 -6.41
CA LEU A 13 28.68 33.69 -7.28
C LEU A 13 28.60 32.35 -6.52
N MET A 14 29.47 32.16 -5.50
CA MET A 14 29.39 30.95 -4.68
C MET A 14 28.10 30.88 -3.86
N ILE A 15 27.69 31.99 -3.25
CA ILE A 15 26.44 32.05 -2.47
C ILE A 15 25.23 31.80 -3.37
N THR A 16 25.18 32.45 -4.52
CA THR A 16 24.06 32.25 -5.47
C THR A 16 23.99 30.82 -6.01
N SER A 17 25.12 30.17 -6.28
CA SER A 17 25.14 28.78 -6.72
C SER A 17 24.63 27.83 -5.65
N VAL A 18 24.98 28.03 -4.39
CA VAL A 18 24.48 27.23 -3.26
C VAL A 18 22.97 27.41 -3.08
N VAL A 19 22.47 28.65 -3.16
CA VAL A 19 21.03 28.93 -3.05
C VAL A 19 20.26 28.26 -4.19
N ILE A 20 20.78 28.31 -5.40
CA ILE A 20 20.16 27.64 -6.57
C ILE A 20 20.16 26.11 -6.36
N MET A 21 21.26 25.51 -5.90
CA MET A 21 21.30 24.07 -5.63
C MET A 21 20.26 23.65 -4.58
N ILE A 22 20.17 24.38 -3.48
CA ILE A 22 19.17 24.09 -2.43
C ILE A 22 17.75 24.19 -2.99
N SER A 23 17.48 25.21 -3.83
CA SER A 23 16.19 25.39 -4.46
C SER A 23 15.83 24.23 -5.40
N ILE A 24 16.79 23.76 -6.21
CA ILE A 24 16.58 22.62 -7.12
C ILE A 24 16.30 21.34 -6.33
N VAL A 25 17.08 21.06 -5.29
CA VAL A 25 16.88 19.88 -4.43
C VAL A 25 15.51 19.94 -3.74
N SER A 26 15.10 21.11 -3.26
CA SER A 26 13.78 21.30 -2.63
C SER A 26 12.64 21.09 -3.61
N LEU A 27 12.76 21.60 -4.83
CA LEU A 27 11.79 21.36 -5.89
C LEU A 27 11.71 19.88 -6.28
N TYR A 28 12.86 19.23 -6.46
CA TYR A 28 12.92 17.80 -6.80
C TYR A 28 12.25 16.93 -5.73
N THR A 29 12.54 17.18 -4.47
CA THR A 29 11.91 16.43 -3.35
C THR A 29 10.41 16.70 -3.26
N GLY A 30 9.98 17.95 -3.50
CA GLY A 30 8.58 18.34 -3.57
C GLY A 30 7.83 17.62 -4.71
N PHE A 31 8.38 17.64 -5.92
CA PHE A 31 7.80 16.94 -7.06
C PHE A 31 7.74 15.43 -6.87
N ASN A 32 8.78 14.83 -6.30
CA ASN A 32 8.81 13.38 -6.02
C ASN A 32 7.69 13.00 -5.03
N LYS A 33 7.48 13.81 -4.00
CA LYS A 33 6.42 13.60 -3.02
C LYS A 33 5.02 13.73 -3.66
N ILE A 34 4.82 14.74 -4.51
CA ILE A 34 3.56 14.94 -5.24
C ILE A 34 3.32 13.78 -6.21
N TYR A 35 4.34 13.38 -6.97
CA TYR A 35 4.25 12.28 -7.92
C TYR A 35 3.93 10.95 -7.24
N THR A 36 4.59 10.66 -6.12
CA THR A 36 4.33 9.44 -5.34
C THR A 36 2.90 9.44 -4.79
N ASN A 37 2.45 10.57 -4.23
CA ASN A 37 1.08 10.71 -3.74
C ASN A 37 0.05 10.60 -4.87
N TYR A 38 0.32 11.17 -6.05
CA TYR A 38 -0.56 11.07 -7.21
C TYR A 38 -0.63 9.64 -7.74
N LYS A 39 0.51 8.96 -7.86
CA LYS A 39 0.58 7.55 -8.28
C LYS A 39 -0.18 6.64 -7.32
N VAL A 40 0.00 6.85 -6.03
CA VAL A 40 -0.71 6.15 -4.97
C VAL A 40 -2.21 6.42 -5.09
N ARG A 41 -2.65 7.67 -5.22
CA ARG A 41 -4.06 8.04 -5.31
C ARG A 41 -4.76 7.50 -6.58
N ASN A 42 -4.10 7.56 -7.73
CA ASN A 42 -4.65 6.99 -8.97
C ASN A 42 -4.75 5.47 -8.96
N SER A 43 -3.98 4.79 -8.12
CA SER A 43 -4.07 3.34 -7.98
C SER A 43 -5.30 2.89 -7.17
N TYR A 44 -6.01 3.81 -6.51
CA TYR A 44 -7.15 3.49 -5.65
C TYR A 44 -8.52 3.55 -6.33
N ASP A 45 -8.63 4.27 -7.43
CA ASP A 45 -9.90 4.47 -8.14
C ASP A 45 -10.14 3.43 -9.24
N ASP A 46 -9.36 2.35 -9.28
CA ASP A 46 -9.58 1.27 -10.24
C ASP A 46 -10.78 0.41 -9.80
N SER A 47 -11.94 0.72 -10.35
CA SER A 47 -13.18 0.00 -10.10
C SER A 47 -13.09 -1.50 -10.42
N ASN A 48 -12.27 -1.87 -11.41
CA ASN A 48 -12.05 -3.27 -11.77
C ASN A 48 -11.28 -4.01 -10.68
N LEU A 49 -10.23 -3.41 -10.14
CA LEU A 49 -9.46 -4.01 -9.06
C LEU A 49 -10.29 -4.11 -7.78
N LEU A 50 -11.11 -3.11 -7.49
CA LEU A 50 -12.04 -3.14 -6.36
C LEU A 50 -13.04 -4.29 -6.50
N TYR A 51 -13.54 -4.55 -7.71
CA TYR A 51 -14.42 -5.68 -7.97
C TYR A 51 -13.69 -7.02 -7.78
N GLY A 52 -12.47 -7.16 -8.29
CA GLY A 52 -11.61 -8.33 -8.03
C GLY A 52 -11.38 -8.58 -6.53
N THR A 53 -11.11 -7.50 -5.77
CA THR A 53 -10.95 -7.57 -4.31
C THR A 53 -12.24 -8.03 -3.63
N LYS A 54 -13.41 -7.59 -4.12
CA LYS A 54 -14.71 -8.05 -3.63
C LYS A 54 -14.90 -9.54 -3.88
N LEU A 55 -14.59 -10.04 -5.08
CA LEU A 55 -14.71 -11.48 -5.39
C LEU A 55 -13.81 -12.33 -4.49
N ILE A 56 -12.57 -11.88 -4.21
CA ILE A 56 -11.69 -12.57 -3.26
C ILE A 56 -12.29 -12.56 -1.84
N LYS A 57 -12.83 -11.43 -1.41
CA LYS A 57 -13.50 -11.32 -0.12
C LYS A 57 -14.67 -12.30 -0.02
N ASP A 58 -15.56 -12.29 -1.00
CA ASP A 58 -16.75 -13.14 -1.02
C ASP A 58 -16.34 -14.62 -1.02
N PHE A 59 -15.35 -15.00 -1.82
CA PHE A 59 -14.78 -16.35 -1.79
C PHE A 59 -14.27 -16.77 -0.41
N LEU A 60 -13.54 -15.89 0.28
CA LEU A 60 -13.02 -16.18 1.62
C LEU A 60 -14.13 -16.32 2.67
N ILE A 61 -15.23 -15.59 2.51
CA ILE A 61 -16.40 -15.67 3.38
C ILE A 61 -17.16 -16.98 3.11
N ASP A 62 -17.52 -17.24 1.86
CA ASP A 62 -18.36 -18.37 1.46
C ASP A 62 -17.71 -19.71 1.81
N GLN A 63 -16.39 -19.79 1.67
CA GLN A 63 -15.63 -20.99 1.99
C GLN A 63 -15.22 -21.09 3.47
N ASN A 64 -15.71 -20.18 4.31
CA ASN A 64 -15.36 -20.10 5.73
C ASN A 64 -13.84 -20.05 5.99
N LYS A 65 -13.06 -19.59 5.01
CA LYS A 65 -11.59 -19.50 5.08
C LYS A 65 -11.11 -18.42 6.06
N ILE A 66 -11.94 -17.41 6.31
CA ILE A 66 -11.63 -16.32 7.24
C ILE A 66 -11.33 -16.85 8.64
N ASN A 67 -12.10 -17.80 9.12
CA ASN A 67 -11.86 -18.39 10.44
C ASN A 67 -10.51 -19.08 10.55
N LEU A 68 -10.04 -19.71 9.45
CA LEU A 68 -8.70 -20.32 9.41
C LEU A 68 -7.60 -19.24 9.44
N LEU A 69 -7.79 -18.14 8.72
CA LEU A 69 -6.86 -17.02 8.72
C LEU A 69 -6.77 -16.35 10.10
N ILE A 70 -7.90 -16.17 10.76
CA ILE A 70 -8.00 -15.59 12.11
C ILE A 70 -7.31 -16.51 13.15
N LYS A 71 -7.52 -17.82 13.07
CA LYS A 71 -6.90 -18.79 14.00
C LYS A 71 -5.38 -18.77 13.94
N ASN A 72 -4.80 -18.46 12.78
CA ASN A 72 -3.36 -18.33 12.61
C ASN A 72 -2.77 -17.07 13.30
N ASN A 73 -3.62 -16.23 13.82
CA ASN A 73 -3.38 -15.11 14.76
C ASN A 73 -2.12 -14.29 14.47
N LYS A 74 -1.92 -13.93 13.20
CA LYS A 74 -0.85 -13.04 12.78
C LYS A 74 -1.45 -11.69 12.38
N ASP A 75 -0.76 -10.62 12.72
CA ASP A 75 -1.17 -9.26 12.32
C ASP A 75 -1.14 -9.06 10.81
N TYR A 76 -0.42 -9.94 10.10
CA TYR A 76 -0.24 -9.90 8.67
C TYR A 76 0.02 -11.29 8.09
N ILE A 77 -0.70 -11.65 7.03
CA ILE A 77 -0.52 -12.91 6.30
C ILE A 77 -0.62 -12.61 4.80
N ASN A 78 0.36 -13.09 4.02
CA ASN A 78 0.23 -13.15 2.57
C ASN A 78 -0.49 -14.44 2.18
N ILE A 79 -1.65 -14.31 1.55
CA ILE A 79 -2.52 -15.42 1.13
C ILE A 79 -2.54 -15.61 -0.40
N SER A 80 -1.58 -15.06 -1.10
CA SER A 80 -1.51 -15.11 -2.57
C SER A 80 -1.44 -16.53 -3.13
N LEU A 81 -0.89 -17.46 -2.34
CA LEU A 81 -0.83 -18.87 -2.65
C LEU A 81 -1.79 -19.63 -1.75
N CYS A 82 -2.68 -20.43 -2.34
CA CYS A 82 -3.66 -21.21 -1.60
C CYS A 82 -3.05 -22.09 -0.49
N ASN A 83 -1.84 -22.58 -0.66
CA ASN A 83 -1.18 -23.51 0.24
C ASN A 83 -0.35 -22.86 1.35
N LEU A 84 -0.25 -21.55 1.43
CA LEU A 84 0.63 -20.91 2.43
C LEU A 84 0.00 -20.77 3.82
N ASN A 85 -1.28 -20.47 3.91
CA ASN A 85 -1.95 -20.23 5.19
C ASN A 85 -3.37 -20.80 5.25
N PHE A 86 -3.89 -21.24 4.12
CA PHE A 86 -5.13 -21.99 4.00
C PHE A 86 -5.08 -22.86 2.75
N GLU A 87 -5.77 -23.99 2.80
CA GLU A 87 -5.81 -24.93 1.70
C GLU A 87 -6.93 -24.51 0.71
N CYS A 88 -6.57 -24.42 -0.57
CA CYS A 88 -7.52 -24.42 -1.68
C CYS A 88 -7.35 -25.72 -2.45
N VAL A 89 -8.41 -26.49 -2.64
CA VAL A 89 -8.37 -27.81 -3.26
C VAL A 89 -9.37 -27.86 -4.42
N GLY A 90 -8.96 -28.50 -5.53
CA GLY A 90 -9.85 -28.74 -6.67
C GLY A 90 -10.38 -27.45 -7.33
N ASP A 91 -11.69 -27.37 -7.48
CA ASP A 91 -12.38 -26.27 -8.16
C ASP A 91 -12.18 -24.91 -7.46
N GLU A 92 -12.03 -24.90 -6.14
CA GLU A 92 -11.73 -23.69 -5.37
C GLU A 92 -10.40 -23.07 -5.80
N SER A 93 -9.37 -23.90 -6.00
CA SER A 93 -8.06 -23.44 -6.46
C SER A 93 -8.14 -22.84 -7.85
N THR A 94 -8.93 -23.45 -8.75
CA THR A 94 -9.13 -22.95 -10.11
C THR A 94 -9.82 -21.59 -10.08
N TYR A 95 -10.91 -21.45 -9.33
CA TYR A 95 -11.66 -20.19 -9.21
C TYR A 95 -10.78 -19.07 -8.67
N TYR A 96 -10.04 -19.34 -7.60
CA TYR A 96 -9.13 -18.39 -6.98
C TYR A 96 -8.02 -17.93 -7.94
N ASN A 97 -7.43 -18.86 -8.67
CA ASN A 97 -6.39 -18.57 -9.65
C ASN A 97 -6.95 -17.81 -10.87
N ASP A 98 -8.17 -18.10 -11.29
CA ASP A 98 -8.82 -17.36 -12.37
C ASP A 98 -9.09 -15.91 -12.00
N ILE A 99 -9.56 -15.64 -10.78
CA ILE A 99 -9.71 -14.26 -10.29
C ILE A 99 -8.35 -13.54 -10.32
N LYS A 100 -7.30 -14.18 -9.81
CA LYS A 100 -5.95 -13.60 -9.83
C LYS A 100 -5.48 -13.27 -11.23
N ARG A 101 -5.73 -14.15 -12.19
CA ARG A 101 -5.36 -13.97 -13.59
C ARG A 101 -6.14 -12.86 -14.28
N ILE A 102 -7.49 -12.83 -14.09
CA ILE A 102 -8.38 -11.85 -14.74
C ILE A 102 -8.07 -10.42 -14.27
N TYR A 103 -7.77 -10.25 -13.00
CA TYR A 103 -7.50 -8.93 -12.39
C TYR A 103 -6.02 -8.61 -12.24
N ASP A 104 -5.15 -9.41 -12.84
CA ASP A 104 -3.67 -9.26 -12.78
C ASP A 104 -3.13 -9.18 -11.35
N ILE A 105 -3.75 -9.91 -10.43
CA ILE A 105 -3.40 -9.90 -9.01
C ILE A 105 -2.11 -10.66 -8.79
N ASN A 106 -1.15 -9.99 -8.17
CA ASN A 106 0.14 -10.56 -7.77
C ASN A 106 0.09 -11.10 -6.34
N ASN A 107 -0.27 -10.23 -5.41
CA ASN A 107 -0.31 -10.56 -3.99
C ASN A 107 -1.67 -10.22 -3.36
N ILE A 108 -2.02 -11.02 -2.35
CA ILE A 108 -3.21 -10.80 -1.53
C ILE A 108 -2.77 -10.89 -0.08
N TYR A 109 -3.05 -9.83 0.66
CA TYR A 109 -2.66 -9.70 2.05
C TYR A 109 -3.90 -9.65 2.94
N PHE A 110 -3.84 -10.38 4.03
CA PHE A 110 -4.84 -10.36 5.07
C PHE A 110 -4.20 -9.79 6.34
N LEU A 111 -4.79 -8.74 6.89
CA LEU A 111 -4.22 -7.99 8.00
C LEU A 111 -5.28 -7.65 9.04
N THR A 112 -4.84 -7.40 10.27
CA THR A 112 -5.69 -6.77 11.26
C THR A 112 -6.08 -5.36 10.80
N TYR A 113 -7.31 -4.96 11.10
CA TYR A 113 -7.86 -3.69 10.62
C TYR A 113 -7.03 -2.46 11.05
N LYS A 114 -6.49 -2.50 12.26
CA LYS A 114 -5.71 -1.39 12.83
C LYS A 114 -4.32 -1.25 12.21
N MET A 115 -3.81 -2.31 11.61
CA MET A 115 -2.48 -2.34 10.96
C MET A 115 -1.32 -1.74 11.79
N ASN A 116 -1.53 -1.52 13.11
CA ASN A 116 -0.59 -0.78 13.94
C ASN A 116 0.75 -1.50 14.13
N ASN A 117 0.72 -2.83 14.07
CA ASN A 117 1.88 -3.68 14.31
C ASN A 117 2.43 -4.31 13.04
N VAL A 118 1.84 -4.00 11.89
CA VAL A 118 2.27 -4.58 10.62
C VAL A 118 3.57 -3.91 10.20
N LYS A 119 4.67 -4.64 10.32
CA LYS A 119 5.98 -4.26 9.79
C LYS A 119 6.23 -5.04 8.52
N ILE A 120 6.30 -4.35 7.40
CA ILE A 120 6.63 -4.94 6.11
C ILE A 120 8.03 -4.48 5.76
N ASN A 121 8.97 -5.40 5.87
CA ASN A 121 10.38 -5.08 5.64
C ASN A 121 10.78 -5.21 4.16
N ASP A 122 10.01 -5.97 3.37
CA ASP A 122 10.45 -6.42 2.05
C ASP A 122 9.73 -5.73 0.87
N ASN A 123 8.72 -4.90 1.14
CA ASN A 123 7.97 -4.20 0.10
C ASN A 123 7.69 -2.74 0.50
N SER A 124 8.50 -1.83 -0.02
CA SER A 124 8.38 -0.40 0.25
C SER A 124 7.05 0.18 -0.23
N PHE A 125 6.54 -0.25 -1.39
CA PHE A 125 5.27 0.23 -1.94
C PHE A 125 4.07 -0.17 -1.08
N LEU A 126 4.03 -1.40 -0.60
CA LEU A 126 2.98 -1.85 0.30
C LEU A 126 3.04 -1.12 1.65
N SER A 127 4.25 -0.85 2.15
CA SER A 127 4.44 -0.05 3.37
C SER A 127 3.89 1.36 3.20
N ASP A 128 4.20 2.02 2.09
CA ASP A 128 3.69 3.36 1.76
C ASP A 128 2.16 3.37 1.63
N TYR A 129 1.59 2.31 1.05
CA TYR A 129 0.15 2.14 0.95
C TYR A 129 -0.52 1.97 2.31
N ILE A 130 0.04 1.16 3.18
CA ILE A 130 -0.46 0.97 4.54
C ILE A 130 -0.38 2.27 5.34
N ASP A 131 0.70 3.03 5.19
CA ASP A 131 0.85 4.33 5.82
C ASP A 131 -0.16 5.36 5.29
N TYR A 132 -0.48 5.31 4.01
CA TYR A 132 -1.57 6.09 3.45
C TYR A 132 -2.92 5.70 4.07
N LEU A 133 -3.26 4.42 4.12
CA LEU A 133 -4.50 3.94 4.73
C LEU A 133 -4.62 4.33 6.21
N ARG A 134 -3.52 4.34 6.95
CA ARG A 134 -3.49 4.81 8.35
C ARG A 134 -3.80 6.30 8.48
N LYS A 135 -3.37 7.11 7.51
CA LYS A 135 -3.55 8.57 7.51
C LYS A 135 -4.92 8.99 7.02
N ASP A 136 -5.44 8.31 5.99
CA ASP A 136 -6.73 8.61 5.38
C ASP A 136 -7.91 8.07 6.19
N SER A 137 -7.62 7.27 7.19
CA SER A 137 -8.66 6.71 8.03
C SER A 137 -9.25 7.79 8.94
N ASN A 138 -10.30 8.46 8.45
CA ASN A 138 -11.41 8.95 9.29
C ASN A 138 -12.09 7.77 10.01
N MET A 139 -11.34 6.72 10.28
CA MET A 139 -11.77 5.52 10.94
C MET A 139 -11.96 5.84 12.40
N ASP A 140 -13.21 6.04 12.74
CA ASP A 140 -13.62 6.17 14.12
C ASP A 140 -13.01 5.02 14.93
N LYS A 141 -12.12 5.37 15.84
CA LYS A 141 -11.21 4.43 16.50
C LYS A 141 -11.93 3.44 17.40
N SER A 142 -13.25 3.60 17.57
CA SER A 142 -14.04 2.86 18.56
C SER A 142 -14.65 1.56 18.04
N ASP A 143 -15.01 1.45 16.77
CA ASP A 143 -15.96 0.41 16.34
C ASP A 143 -15.35 -0.86 15.72
N TYR A 144 -14.04 -0.88 15.43
CA TYR A 144 -13.43 -2.00 14.71
C TYR A 144 -12.37 -2.76 15.52
N ARG A 145 -12.67 -3.07 16.77
CA ARG A 145 -11.71 -3.78 17.65
C ARG A 145 -11.30 -5.16 17.13
N ASN A 146 -12.17 -5.81 16.37
CA ASN A 146 -11.97 -7.17 15.84
C ASN A 146 -12.10 -7.24 14.31
N GLY A 147 -11.83 -6.15 13.61
CA GLY A 147 -11.90 -6.11 12.16
C GLY A 147 -10.62 -6.59 11.50
N TYR A 148 -10.78 -7.10 10.28
CA TYR A 148 -9.70 -7.48 9.37
C TYR A 148 -9.83 -6.70 8.07
N ARG A 149 -8.75 -6.69 7.32
CA ARG A 149 -8.68 -6.02 6.02
C ARG A 149 -7.98 -6.92 5.01
N ILE A 150 -8.53 -6.98 3.82
CA ILE A 150 -7.88 -7.59 2.66
C ILE A 150 -7.27 -6.47 1.84
N ILE A 151 -6.02 -6.62 1.46
CA ILE A 151 -5.34 -5.77 0.49
C ILE A 151 -4.94 -6.65 -0.69
N VAL A 152 -5.27 -6.21 -1.88
CA VAL A 152 -4.91 -6.85 -3.14
C VAL A 152 -3.92 -5.97 -3.87
N GLU A 153 -2.85 -6.56 -4.35
CA GLU A 153 -1.76 -5.92 -5.10
C GLU A 153 -1.69 -6.52 -6.50
N THR A 154 -1.61 -5.66 -7.51
CA THR A 154 -1.36 -6.07 -8.90
C THR A 154 0.13 -6.08 -9.22
N LYS A 155 0.52 -6.65 -10.38
CA LYS A 155 1.91 -6.67 -10.85
C LYS A 155 2.50 -5.28 -11.10
N ASP A 156 1.67 -4.31 -11.42
CA ASP A 156 2.06 -2.90 -11.63
C ASP A 156 1.94 -2.05 -10.35
N ASN A 157 1.94 -2.68 -9.18
CA ASN A 157 1.88 -2.02 -7.86
C ASN A 157 0.63 -1.14 -7.68
N ARG A 158 -0.51 -1.53 -8.24
CA ARG A 158 -1.81 -0.97 -7.90
C ARG A 158 -2.39 -1.75 -6.73
N TYR A 159 -3.10 -1.06 -5.87
CA TYR A 159 -3.66 -1.62 -4.64
C TYR A 159 -5.15 -1.38 -4.55
N SER A 160 -5.85 -2.32 -3.94
CA SER A 160 -7.23 -2.17 -3.53
C SER A 160 -7.44 -2.81 -2.17
N THR A 161 -8.38 -2.28 -1.39
CA THR A 161 -8.64 -2.77 -0.04
C THR A 161 -10.11 -2.83 0.28
N LEU A 162 -10.49 -3.86 1.03
CA LEU A 162 -11.82 -3.99 1.61
C LEU A 162 -11.71 -4.42 3.08
N GLY A 163 -12.54 -3.80 3.92
CA GLY A 163 -12.70 -4.20 5.29
C GLY A 163 -13.55 -5.46 5.44
N LEU A 164 -13.21 -6.25 6.45
CA LEU A 164 -13.98 -7.39 6.93
C LEU A 164 -14.32 -7.13 8.39
N ILE A 165 -15.59 -7.14 8.72
CA ILE A 165 -16.05 -7.04 10.11
C ILE A 165 -16.26 -8.46 10.60
N SER A 166 -15.56 -8.85 11.64
CA SER A 166 -15.83 -10.10 12.34
C SER A 166 -17.00 -9.85 13.29
N ASN A 167 -18.12 -10.47 13.01
CA ASN A 167 -19.30 -10.46 13.89
C ASN A 167 -19.21 -11.56 14.98
N TYR A 168 -17.98 -11.93 15.37
CA TYR A 168 -17.75 -12.95 16.40
C TYR A 168 -17.15 -12.36 17.68
#